data_9362a6348dd86763f940a97f698e9d14
#
_entry.id   9362a6348dd86763f940a97f698e9d14
#
_cell.length_a   1.000
_cell.length_b   1.000
_cell.length_c   1.000
_cell.angle_alpha   90.00
_cell.angle_beta   90.00
_cell.angle_gamma   90.00
#
_symmetry.space_group_name_H-M   'P 1'
#
loop_
_entity.id
_entity.type
_entity.pdbx_description
1 polymer ?
#
loop_
_entity_poly.entity_id
_entity_poly.type
_entity_poly.pdbx_seq_one_letter_code
_entity_poly.pdbx_strand_id
1 'polypeptide(L)'
;LLSIGPVPAANAVVSPTAGAPTLNFNRPPRLARPVRDTKFALPRKPEEQRKRPFPFAMLVSPLVMGPAMYFMTGRIYSLMFMFLSPIMAIANQIQGRSQQKKEFRDQLRKYEEQREATEEAAFKALTAERGVRRGDHPNAAELLLRATGPRAQLWERRPTDPDWLDLRVGVADLPSDVEIEDPRRAKHEEPLRWTAPDVPVRVPLGELGVVGVCGTRRHDVADWLAAQAAVLHSPAELQMVLLVEPVRGERPEER
;
A
#
# COMPACT_ATOMS: atom_id res chain seq x y z
N LEU A 1 2.32 -9.15 33.07
CA LEU A 1 3.12 -9.79 34.12
C LEU A 1 4.27 -8.83 34.44
N LEU A 2 4.14 -8.05 35.51
CA LEU A 2 5.23 -7.27 36.09
C LEU A 2 6.19 -8.27 36.77
N SER A 3 7.35 -8.47 36.18
CA SER A 3 8.42 -9.23 36.83
C SER A 3 9.04 -8.37 37.93
N ILE A 4 8.84 -8.76 39.18
CA ILE A 4 9.53 -8.19 40.33
C ILE A 4 10.88 -8.91 40.45
N GLY A 5 11.84 -8.53 39.62
CA GLY A 5 13.21 -9.03 39.70
C GLY A 5 14.18 -7.93 39.28
N PRO A 6 15.48 -8.01 39.63
CA PRO A 6 16.45 -7.02 39.19
C PRO A 6 16.50 -7.03 37.67
N VAL A 7 15.99 -5.95 37.07
CA VAL A 7 16.05 -5.73 35.62
C VAL A 7 17.53 -5.55 35.29
N PRO A 8 18.09 -6.26 34.30
CA PRO A 8 19.46 -6.04 33.86
C PRO A 8 19.63 -4.57 33.45
N ALA A 9 20.49 -3.85 34.13
CA ALA A 9 20.64 -2.40 34.07
C ALA A 9 21.02 -1.89 32.65
N ALA A 10 21.54 -2.74 31.77
CA ALA A 10 22.01 -2.37 30.44
C ALA A 10 20.88 -2.12 29.41
N ASN A 11 19.65 -2.67 29.61
CA ASN A 11 18.54 -2.57 28.66
C ASN A 11 17.26 -1.95 29.25
N ALA A 12 17.32 -1.43 30.49
CA ALA A 12 16.18 -0.80 31.11
C ALA A 12 15.92 0.59 30.49
N VAL A 13 14.73 0.79 29.94
CA VAL A 13 14.28 2.11 29.46
C VAL A 13 14.23 3.11 30.61
N VAL A 14 13.89 2.65 31.80
CA VAL A 14 13.83 3.46 33.03
C VAL A 14 14.65 2.79 34.12
N SER A 15 15.52 3.53 34.78
CA SER A 15 16.30 3.06 35.94
C SER A 15 16.26 4.09 37.07
N PRO A 16 16.22 3.66 38.35
CA PRO A 16 16.27 4.59 39.47
C PRO A 16 17.63 5.32 39.53
N THR A 17 17.58 6.59 39.88
CA THR A 17 18.79 7.38 40.12
C THR A 17 19.25 7.16 41.55
N ALA A 18 20.51 6.81 41.72
CA ALA A 18 21.06 6.58 43.07
C ALA A 18 20.96 7.85 43.93
N GLY A 19 20.26 7.76 45.04
CA GLY A 19 20.14 8.87 46.01
C GLY A 19 19.18 9.99 45.68
N ALA A 20 18.39 9.89 44.59
CA ALA A 20 17.40 10.89 44.21
C ALA A 20 16.02 10.24 43.91
N PRO A 21 14.91 10.94 44.16
CA PRO A 21 13.56 10.47 43.83
C PRO A 21 13.25 10.54 42.32
N THR A 22 14.28 10.56 41.50
CA THR A 22 14.16 10.69 40.04
C THR A 22 14.47 9.38 39.34
N LEU A 23 13.94 9.20 38.14
CA LEU A 23 14.18 8.05 37.31
C LEU A 23 15.00 8.49 36.07
N ASN A 24 16.07 7.77 35.80
CA ASN A 24 16.80 7.94 34.56
C ASN A 24 16.02 7.30 33.43
N PHE A 25 15.79 8.04 32.38
CA PHE A 25 15.16 7.55 31.16
C PHE A 25 16.23 7.35 30.08
N ASN A 26 16.45 6.09 29.70
CA ASN A 26 17.34 5.75 28.62
C ASN A 26 16.53 5.66 27.31
N ARG A 27 16.65 6.69 26.48
CA ARG A 27 15.95 6.77 25.20
C ARG A 27 16.53 5.76 24.20
N PRO A 28 15.78 4.70 23.83
CA PRO A 28 16.27 3.72 22.88
C PRO A 28 16.44 4.33 21.48
N PRO A 29 17.27 3.71 20.61
CA PRO A 29 17.32 4.10 19.21
C PRO A 29 15.99 3.85 18.54
N ARG A 30 15.57 4.76 17.66
CA ARG A 30 14.37 4.59 16.84
C ARG A 30 14.58 3.47 15.83
N LEU A 31 13.67 2.50 15.80
CA LEU A 31 13.75 1.40 14.84
C LEU A 31 13.43 1.92 13.43
N ALA A 32 14.26 1.53 12.48
CA ALA A 32 14.00 1.79 11.07
C ALA A 32 12.69 1.10 10.64
N ARG A 33 11.88 1.81 9.89
CA ARG A 33 10.63 1.25 9.34
C ARG A 33 10.95 0.25 8.25
N PRO A 34 10.20 -0.86 8.15
CA PRO A 34 10.34 -1.77 7.04
C PRO A 34 9.99 -1.05 5.72
N VAL A 35 10.80 -1.28 4.71
CA VAL A 35 10.49 -0.85 3.34
C VAL A 35 9.25 -1.60 2.88
N ARG A 36 8.31 -0.88 2.27
CA ARG A 36 7.06 -1.44 1.76
C ARG A 36 6.97 -1.27 0.26
N ASP A 37 6.39 -2.26 -0.38
CA ASP A 37 6.02 -2.11 -1.78
C ASP A 37 4.83 -1.15 -1.88
N THR A 38 4.99 -0.13 -2.70
CA THR A 38 3.97 0.91 -2.93
C THR A 38 3.42 0.88 -4.35
N LYS A 39 4.08 0.15 -5.26
CA LYS A 39 3.72 0.09 -6.67
C LYS A 39 3.25 -1.31 -7.04
N PHE A 40 2.04 -1.39 -7.57
CA PHE A 40 1.40 -2.63 -7.97
C PHE A 40 0.97 -2.51 -9.43
N ALA A 41 1.40 -3.45 -10.26
CA ALA A 41 1.00 -3.49 -11.66
C ALA A 41 -0.10 -4.54 -11.87
N LEU A 42 -1.24 -4.11 -12.41
CA LEU A 42 -2.31 -5.03 -12.78
C LEU A 42 -1.90 -5.85 -14.01
N PRO A 43 -2.28 -7.15 -14.06
CA PRO A 43 -2.03 -7.98 -15.22
C PRO A 43 -2.82 -7.46 -16.43
N ARG A 44 -2.28 -7.71 -17.63
CA ARG A 44 -2.99 -7.40 -18.88
C ARG A 44 -4.08 -8.43 -19.12
N LYS A 45 -5.29 -7.94 -19.44
CA LYS A 45 -6.38 -8.81 -19.85
C LYS A 45 -6.01 -9.55 -21.13
N PRO A 46 -6.15 -10.89 -21.19
CA PRO A 46 -5.92 -11.63 -22.41
C PRO A 46 -6.88 -11.16 -23.51
N GLU A 47 -6.34 -10.93 -24.71
CA GLU A 47 -7.14 -10.58 -25.86
C GLU A 47 -7.72 -11.85 -26.49
N GLU A 48 -8.98 -11.76 -26.91
CA GLU A 48 -9.61 -12.85 -27.64
C GLU A 48 -8.90 -13.02 -28.98
N GLN A 49 -8.28 -14.18 -29.17
CA GLN A 49 -7.60 -14.47 -30.43
C GLN A 49 -8.62 -14.38 -31.59
N ARG A 50 -8.29 -13.60 -32.60
CA ARG A 50 -9.11 -13.50 -33.82
C ARG A 50 -9.36 -14.88 -34.37
N LYS A 51 -10.62 -15.18 -34.66
CA LYS A 51 -11.03 -16.45 -35.29
C LYS A 51 -10.21 -16.62 -36.57
N ARG A 52 -9.39 -17.66 -36.63
CA ARG A 52 -8.64 -17.97 -37.85
C ARG A 52 -9.65 -18.26 -38.98
N PRO A 53 -9.51 -17.63 -40.15
CA PRO A 53 -10.39 -17.91 -41.27
C PRO A 53 -10.26 -19.40 -41.64
N PHE A 54 -11.36 -19.94 -42.08
CA PHE A 54 -11.39 -21.34 -42.52
C PHE A 54 -10.47 -21.51 -43.74
N PRO A 55 -9.52 -22.46 -43.70
CA PRO A 55 -8.58 -22.64 -44.81
C PRO A 55 -9.25 -23.39 -45.96
N PHE A 56 -10.04 -22.69 -46.75
CA PHE A 56 -10.75 -23.24 -47.93
C PHE A 56 -9.80 -23.97 -48.89
N ALA A 57 -8.57 -23.49 -49.01
CA ALA A 57 -7.57 -24.15 -49.88
C ALA A 57 -7.30 -25.58 -49.50
N MET A 58 -7.34 -25.93 -48.19
CA MET A 58 -7.17 -27.33 -47.72
C MET A 58 -8.35 -28.21 -48.10
N LEU A 59 -9.54 -27.63 -48.37
CA LEU A 59 -10.72 -28.42 -48.74
C LEU A 59 -10.78 -28.60 -50.26
N VAL A 60 -10.36 -27.61 -51.02
CA VAL A 60 -10.41 -27.62 -52.50
C VAL A 60 -9.24 -28.44 -53.12
N SER A 61 -8.06 -28.38 -52.49
CA SER A 61 -6.87 -29.07 -53.02
C SER A 61 -7.08 -30.55 -53.27
N PRO A 62 -7.62 -31.36 -52.32
CA PRO A 62 -7.85 -32.79 -52.54
C PRO A 62 -8.95 -33.07 -53.57
N LEU A 63 -9.93 -32.17 -53.65
CA LEU A 63 -11.05 -32.28 -54.60
C LEU A 63 -10.58 -32.18 -56.06
N VAL A 64 -9.54 -31.41 -56.28
CA VAL A 64 -8.90 -31.30 -57.62
C VAL A 64 -7.86 -32.40 -57.86
N MET A 65 -7.08 -32.70 -56.84
CA MET A 65 -5.98 -33.66 -56.92
C MET A 65 -6.46 -35.11 -57.05
N GLY A 66 -7.57 -35.49 -56.40
CA GLY A 66 -8.13 -36.83 -56.44
C GLY A 66 -8.50 -37.29 -57.85
N PRO A 67 -9.34 -36.56 -58.59
CA PRO A 67 -9.66 -36.87 -59.97
C PRO A 67 -8.44 -36.83 -60.92
N ALA A 68 -7.54 -35.85 -60.73
CA ALA A 68 -6.33 -35.76 -61.56
C ALA A 68 -5.46 -37.02 -61.40
N MET A 69 -5.32 -37.53 -60.20
CA MET A 69 -4.56 -38.72 -59.88
C MET A 69 -5.26 -40.00 -60.36
N TYR A 70 -6.58 -40.01 -60.38
CA TYR A 70 -7.36 -41.10 -60.95
C TYR A 70 -7.14 -41.20 -62.50
N PHE A 71 -7.19 -40.08 -63.19
CA PHE A 71 -6.90 -40.06 -64.63
C PHE A 71 -5.47 -40.47 -64.96
N MET A 72 -4.50 -40.19 -64.10
CA MET A 72 -3.08 -40.58 -64.33
C MET A 72 -2.80 -42.06 -64.00
N THR A 73 -3.42 -42.61 -62.95
CA THR A 73 -3.06 -43.93 -62.43
C THR A 73 -4.07 -45.02 -62.75
N GLY A 74 -5.32 -44.68 -63.13
CA GLY A 74 -6.41 -45.61 -63.40
C GLY A 74 -6.90 -46.40 -62.19
N ARG A 75 -6.43 -46.07 -60.99
CA ARG A 75 -6.71 -46.84 -59.74
C ARG A 75 -7.80 -46.13 -58.91
N ILE A 76 -8.87 -46.84 -58.60
CA ILE A 76 -10.02 -46.34 -57.84
C ILE A 76 -9.65 -45.90 -56.41
N TYR A 77 -8.56 -46.42 -55.85
CA TYR A 77 -8.10 -46.05 -54.49
C TYR A 77 -7.68 -44.58 -54.38
N SER A 78 -7.33 -43.92 -55.47
CA SER A 78 -7.00 -42.51 -55.47
C SER A 78 -8.20 -41.63 -55.13
N LEU A 79 -9.43 -42.07 -55.39
CA LEU A 79 -10.65 -41.36 -55.02
C LEU A 79 -10.96 -41.42 -53.50
N MET A 80 -10.42 -42.41 -52.76
CA MET A 80 -10.56 -42.45 -51.32
C MET A 80 -9.91 -41.24 -50.65
N PHE A 81 -8.77 -40.78 -51.14
CA PHE A 81 -8.11 -39.57 -50.62
C PHE A 81 -8.94 -38.30 -50.77
N MET A 82 -9.78 -38.24 -51.79
CA MET A 82 -10.69 -37.13 -52.02
C MET A 82 -11.69 -36.93 -50.87
N PHE A 83 -12.15 -38.04 -50.23
CA PHE A 83 -13.11 -37.98 -49.13
C PHE A 83 -12.43 -37.93 -47.75
N LEU A 84 -11.29 -38.63 -47.58
CA LEU A 84 -10.61 -38.69 -46.28
C LEU A 84 -9.99 -37.35 -45.85
N SER A 85 -9.41 -36.61 -46.79
CA SER A 85 -8.73 -35.37 -46.50
C SER A 85 -9.66 -34.24 -45.98
N PRO A 86 -10.84 -34.00 -46.58
CA PRO A 86 -11.80 -33.05 -46.02
C PRO A 86 -12.30 -33.42 -44.62
N ILE A 87 -12.54 -34.70 -44.37
CA ILE A 87 -12.97 -35.19 -43.04
C ILE A 87 -11.90 -34.86 -41.99
N MET A 88 -10.63 -35.16 -42.29
CA MET A 88 -9.53 -34.85 -41.40
C MET A 88 -9.34 -33.34 -41.20
N ALA A 89 -9.53 -32.53 -42.24
CA ALA A 89 -9.45 -31.07 -42.13
C ALA A 89 -10.54 -30.50 -41.22
N ILE A 90 -11.77 -30.99 -41.32
CA ILE A 90 -12.88 -30.59 -40.46
C ILE A 90 -12.65 -31.04 -39.01
N ALA A 91 -12.19 -32.29 -38.79
CA ALA A 91 -11.87 -32.80 -37.46
C ALA A 91 -10.78 -31.97 -36.77
N ASN A 92 -9.70 -31.65 -37.47
CA ASN A 92 -8.61 -30.82 -36.97
C ASN A 92 -9.11 -29.38 -36.64
N GLN A 93 -10.01 -28.85 -37.48
CA GLN A 93 -10.57 -27.50 -37.24
C GLN A 93 -11.46 -27.45 -35.97
N ILE A 94 -12.28 -28.51 -35.75
CA ILE A 94 -13.13 -28.59 -34.55
C ILE A 94 -12.25 -28.74 -33.31
N GLN A 95 -11.23 -29.63 -33.38
CA GLN A 95 -10.30 -29.83 -32.28
C GLN A 95 -9.50 -28.57 -31.94
N GLY A 96 -8.99 -27.86 -32.96
CA GLY A 96 -8.28 -26.62 -32.80
C GLY A 96 -9.13 -25.51 -32.15
N ARG A 97 -10.41 -25.40 -32.53
CA ARG A 97 -11.34 -24.44 -31.91
C ARG A 97 -11.64 -24.78 -30.45
N SER A 98 -11.76 -26.05 -30.12
CA SER A 98 -11.97 -26.51 -28.75
C SER A 98 -10.76 -26.20 -27.86
N GLN A 99 -9.55 -26.46 -28.35
CA GLN A 99 -8.32 -26.15 -27.63
C GLN A 99 -8.15 -24.63 -27.41
N GLN A 100 -8.38 -23.80 -28.44
CA GLN A 100 -8.31 -22.34 -28.30
C GLN A 100 -9.27 -21.80 -27.25
N LYS A 101 -10.50 -22.32 -27.19
CA LYS A 101 -11.47 -21.92 -26.16
C LYS A 101 -11.02 -22.33 -24.76
N LYS A 102 -10.40 -23.52 -24.62
CA LYS A 102 -9.88 -24.00 -23.35
C LYS A 102 -8.70 -23.14 -22.89
N GLU A 103 -7.74 -22.90 -23.78
CA GLU A 103 -6.58 -22.04 -23.51
C GLU A 103 -6.99 -20.62 -23.12
N PHE A 104 -7.97 -20.03 -23.83
CA PHE A 104 -8.47 -18.70 -23.49
C PHE A 104 -9.14 -18.67 -22.12
N ARG A 105 -9.93 -19.68 -21.76
CA ARG A 105 -10.53 -19.79 -20.42
C ARG A 105 -9.47 -19.92 -19.33
N ASP A 106 -8.42 -20.73 -19.57
CA ASP A 106 -7.33 -20.90 -18.63
C ASP A 106 -6.51 -19.61 -18.46
N GLN A 107 -6.30 -18.86 -19.55
CA GLN A 107 -5.66 -17.54 -19.51
C GLN A 107 -6.52 -16.53 -18.76
N LEU A 108 -7.83 -16.54 -18.98
CA LEU A 108 -8.76 -15.65 -18.28
C LEU A 108 -8.80 -15.94 -16.78
N ARG A 109 -8.85 -17.23 -16.40
CA ARG A 109 -8.79 -17.62 -14.99
C ARG A 109 -7.48 -17.18 -14.33
N LYS A 110 -6.34 -17.42 -14.97
CA LYS A 110 -5.03 -16.94 -14.46
C LYS A 110 -4.96 -15.43 -14.33
N TYR A 111 -5.56 -14.72 -15.27
CA TYR A 111 -5.66 -13.26 -15.20
C TYR A 111 -6.50 -12.81 -13.99
N GLU A 112 -7.64 -13.45 -13.75
CA GLU A 112 -8.51 -13.15 -12.62
C GLU A 112 -7.80 -13.45 -11.29
N GLU A 113 -7.16 -14.62 -11.16
CA GLU A 113 -6.36 -15.00 -9.98
C GLU A 113 -5.20 -14.02 -9.72
N GLN A 114 -4.48 -13.62 -10.75
CA GLN A 114 -3.37 -12.66 -10.62
C GLN A 114 -3.85 -11.26 -10.27
N ARG A 115 -4.97 -10.84 -10.86
CA ARG A 115 -5.59 -9.55 -10.56
C ARG A 115 -6.04 -9.49 -9.11
N GLU A 116 -6.75 -10.53 -8.65
CA GLU A 116 -7.24 -10.64 -7.28
C GLU A 116 -6.08 -10.63 -6.26
N ALA A 117 -5.02 -11.40 -6.54
CA ALA A 117 -3.82 -11.41 -5.72
C ALA A 117 -3.11 -10.04 -5.65
N THR A 118 -3.07 -9.31 -6.78
CA THR A 118 -2.47 -7.97 -6.83
C THR A 118 -3.32 -6.95 -6.06
N GLU A 119 -4.65 -6.99 -6.22
CA GLU A 119 -5.59 -6.13 -5.48
C GLU A 119 -5.53 -6.41 -3.98
N GLU A 120 -5.44 -7.67 -3.57
CA GLU A 120 -5.27 -8.06 -2.16
C GLU A 120 -3.93 -7.57 -1.59
N ALA A 121 -2.84 -7.71 -2.33
CA ALA A 121 -1.53 -7.21 -1.93
C ALA A 121 -1.52 -5.68 -1.77
N ALA A 122 -2.14 -4.95 -2.71
CA ALA A 122 -2.29 -3.51 -2.63
C ALA A 122 -3.15 -3.08 -1.42
N PHE A 123 -4.23 -3.81 -1.12
CA PHE A 123 -5.06 -3.55 0.05
C PHE A 123 -4.32 -3.80 1.37
N LYS A 124 -3.50 -4.86 1.44
CA LYS A 124 -2.63 -5.12 2.59
C LYS A 124 -1.60 -3.99 2.76
N ALA A 125 -1.02 -3.51 1.67
CA ALA A 125 -0.08 -2.38 1.70
C ALA A 125 -0.74 -1.10 2.20
N LEU A 126 -1.97 -0.78 1.74
CA LEU A 126 -2.78 0.34 2.21
C LEU A 126 -3.08 0.25 3.71
N THR A 127 -3.47 -0.94 4.18
CA THR A 127 -3.76 -1.17 5.59
C THR A 127 -2.51 -1.00 6.46
N ALA A 128 -1.37 -1.51 5.99
CA ALA A 128 -0.09 -1.33 6.65
C ALA A 128 0.35 0.13 6.68
N GLU A 129 0.16 0.88 5.57
CA GLU A 129 0.43 2.31 5.50
C GLU A 129 -0.40 3.09 6.53
N ARG A 130 -1.71 2.83 6.58
CA ARG A 130 -2.60 3.43 7.57
C ARG A 130 -2.13 3.18 9.00
N GLY A 131 -1.72 1.94 9.31
CA GLY A 131 -1.17 1.57 10.61
C GLY A 131 0.09 2.35 10.96
N VAL A 132 1.00 2.50 10.02
CA VAL A 132 2.24 3.27 10.20
C VAL A 132 1.96 4.75 10.39
N ARG A 133 1.16 5.38 9.51
CA ARG A 133 0.80 6.81 9.61
C ARG A 133 0.14 7.13 10.96
N ARG A 134 -0.72 6.24 11.47
CA ARG A 134 -1.35 6.39 12.80
C ARG A 134 -0.35 6.19 13.93
N GLY A 135 0.52 5.19 13.83
CA GLY A 135 1.55 4.93 14.83
C GLY A 135 2.57 6.06 14.96
N ASP A 136 2.89 6.72 13.85
CA ASP A 136 3.81 7.87 13.85
C ASP A 136 3.20 9.12 14.47
N HIS A 137 1.90 9.31 14.27
CA HIS A 137 1.17 10.47 14.77
C HIS A 137 0.04 10.00 15.69
N PRO A 138 0.35 9.70 16.97
CA PRO A 138 -0.57 9.10 17.92
C PRO A 138 -1.80 9.97 18.15
N ASN A 139 -2.91 9.33 18.52
CA ASN A 139 -4.08 10.02 19.05
C ASN A 139 -3.88 10.41 20.51
N ALA A 140 -4.84 11.12 21.09
CA ALA A 140 -4.73 11.62 22.46
C ALA A 140 -4.57 10.48 23.50
N ALA A 141 -5.26 9.37 23.32
CA ALA A 141 -5.14 8.21 24.23
C ALA A 141 -3.77 7.55 24.14
N GLU A 142 -3.25 7.37 22.93
CA GLU A 142 -1.91 6.83 22.71
C GLU A 142 -0.83 7.79 23.21
N LEU A 143 -1.01 9.09 23.02
CA LEU A 143 -0.10 10.11 23.52
C LEU A 143 -0.04 10.07 25.06
N LEU A 144 -1.19 9.99 25.72
CA LEU A 144 -1.28 9.85 27.17
C LEU A 144 -0.57 8.57 27.65
N LEU A 145 -0.77 7.46 26.95
CA LEU A 145 -0.09 6.21 27.28
C LEU A 145 1.44 6.29 27.08
N ARG A 146 1.91 7.09 26.12
CA ARG A 146 3.36 7.34 25.95
C ARG A 146 3.91 8.22 27.08
N ALA A 147 3.13 9.20 27.52
CA ALA A 147 3.53 10.12 28.58
C ALA A 147 3.55 9.46 29.97
N THR A 148 2.55 8.64 30.29
CA THR A 148 2.35 8.06 31.64
C THR A 148 3.02 6.71 31.85
N GLY A 149 3.34 6.00 30.77
CA GLY A 149 4.04 4.71 30.84
C GLY A 149 5.51 4.84 30.44
N PRO A 150 6.42 4.05 31.02
CA PRO A 150 7.82 4.04 30.61
C PRO A 150 7.98 3.32 29.27
N ARG A 151 7.51 3.94 28.19
CA ARG A 151 7.52 3.37 26.85
C ARG A 151 8.72 3.87 26.06
N ALA A 152 9.25 3.00 25.21
CA ALA A 152 10.35 3.32 24.31
C ALA A 152 10.05 4.49 23.33
N GLN A 153 8.78 4.80 23.16
CA GLN A 153 8.31 5.86 22.25
C GLN A 153 8.19 7.25 22.90
N LEU A 154 8.43 7.36 24.22
CA LEU A 154 8.53 8.68 24.85
C LEU A 154 9.79 9.37 24.34
N TRP A 155 9.64 10.63 23.87
CA TRP A 155 10.74 11.46 23.35
C TRP A 155 11.50 10.78 22.19
N GLU A 156 10.80 10.00 21.36
CA GLU A 156 11.45 9.22 20.30
C GLU A 156 11.99 10.09 19.14
N ARG A 157 11.39 11.26 18.90
CA ARG A 157 11.78 12.13 17.78
C ARG A 157 13.02 12.95 18.10
N ARG A 158 13.94 13.01 17.15
CA ARG A 158 15.21 13.72 17.26
C ARG A 158 15.27 14.85 16.26
N PRO A 159 16.09 15.90 16.48
CA PRO A 159 16.24 17.02 15.54
C PRO A 159 16.64 16.61 14.12
N THR A 160 17.31 15.45 13.99
CA THR A 160 17.73 14.89 12.70
C THR A 160 16.66 14.06 12.00
N ASP A 161 15.56 13.75 12.68
CA ASP A 161 14.50 12.92 12.10
C ASP A 161 13.63 13.75 11.15
N PRO A 162 13.15 13.18 10.03
CA PRO A 162 12.34 13.91 9.05
C PRO A 162 10.95 14.31 9.58
N ASP A 163 10.50 13.72 10.69
CA ASP A 163 9.24 14.04 11.36
C ASP A 163 9.45 14.88 12.64
N TRP A 164 10.61 15.57 12.74
CA TRP A 164 10.85 16.53 13.80
C TRP A 164 9.84 17.68 13.73
N LEU A 165 9.12 17.92 14.84
CA LEU A 165 8.04 18.90 14.93
C LEU A 165 6.90 18.73 13.91
N ASP A 166 6.70 17.51 13.40
CA ASP A 166 5.57 17.17 12.56
C ASP A 166 4.38 16.73 13.43
N LEU A 167 3.44 17.64 13.65
CA LEU A 167 2.39 17.51 14.65
C LEU A 167 1.04 17.19 14.00
N ARG A 168 0.26 16.31 14.63
CA ARG A 168 -1.08 15.94 14.17
C ARG A 168 -2.11 16.98 14.58
N VAL A 169 -2.91 17.46 13.63
CA VAL A 169 -4.03 18.38 13.88
C VAL A 169 -5.39 17.71 13.80
N GLY A 170 -5.49 16.57 13.10
CA GLY A 170 -6.77 15.90 12.94
C GLY A 170 -6.63 14.57 12.20
N VAL A 171 -7.72 14.11 11.60
CA VAL A 171 -7.80 12.97 10.71
C VAL A 171 -8.58 13.33 9.45
N ALA A 172 -8.17 12.79 8.32
CA ALA A 172 -8.89 12.92 7.05
C ALA A 172 -8.57 11.72 6.15
N ASP A 173 -9.33 11.62 5.09
CA ASP A 173 -9.04 10.72 3.99
C ASP A 173 -8.03 11.39 3.06
N LEU A 174 -6.83 10.86 3.01
CA LEU A 174 -5.72 11.42 2.25
C LEU A 174 -5.25 10.45 1.15
N PRO A 175 -4.61 10.95 0.09
CA PRO A 175 -4.00 10.09 -0.91
C PRO A 175 -3.00 9.11 -0.26
N SER A 176 -3.07 7.86 -0.70
CA SER A 176 -2.15 6.79 -0.29
C SER A 176 -0.86 6.86 -1.12
N ASP A 177 0.22 6.31 -0.56
CA ASP A 177 1.46 6.05 -1.30
C ASP A 177 1.34 4.84 -2.24
N VAL A 178 0.24 4.06 -2.11
CA VAL A 178 -0.04 2.90 -2.95
C VAL A 178 -0.48 3.35 -4.33
N GLU A 179 0.33 3.05 -5.33
CA GLU A 179 0.10 3.35 -6.74
C GLU A 179 -0.26 2.06 -7.49
N ILE A 180 -1.32 2.11 -8.29
CA ILE A 180 -1.75 1.00 -9.13
C ILE A 180 -1.56 1.39 -10.59
N GLU A 181 -0.69 0.65 -11.26
CA GLU A 181 -0.48 0.77 -12.70
C GLU A 181 -1.50 -0.12 -13.44
N ASP A 182 -2.47 0.52 -14.09
CA ASP A 182 -3.40 -0.18 -14.99
C ASP A 182 -2.84 -0.14 -16.43
N PRO A 183 -2.51 -1.29 -17.03
CA PRO A 183 -1.97 -1.36 -18.39
C PRO A 183 -2.94 -0.88 -19.48
N ARG A 184 -4.21 -0.59 -19.14
CA ARG A 184 -5.21 -0.01 -20.05
C ARG A 184 -5.13 1.51 -20.11
N ARG A 185 -4.50 2.15 -19.10
CA ARG A 185 -4.32 3.59 -19.10
C ARG A 185 -3.20 4.01 -20.03
N ALA A 186 -3.33 5.19 -20.59
CA ALA A 186 -2.27 5.74 -21.41
C ALA A 186 -1.02 6.01 -20.56
N LYS A 187 0.17 5.81 -21.15
CA LYS A 187 1.46 6.02 -20.44
C LYS A 187 1.67 7.42 -19.86
N HIS A 188 0.86 8.39 -20.27
CA HIS A 188 0.93 9.79 -19.81
C HIS A 188 -0.11 10.11 -18.72
N GLU A 189 -0.98 9.17 -18.37
CA GLU A 189 -1.92 9.34 -17.27
C GLU A 189 -1.24 9.03 -15.96
N GLU A 190 -1.52 9.85 -14.94
CA GLU A 190 -1.01 9.60 -13.58
C GLU A 190 -1.50 8.23 -13.05
N PRO A 191 -0.67 7.51 -12.30
CA PRO A 191 -1.06 6.23 -11.70
C PRO A 191 -2.28 6.43 -10.79
N LEU A 192 -3.13 5.41 -10.73
CA LEU A 192 -4.28 5.43 -9.84
C LEU A 192 -3.79 5.31 -8.39
N ARG A 193 -3.99 6.35 -7.61
CA ARG A 193 -3.73 6.34 -6.16
C ARG A 193 -5.01 6.07 -5.40
N TRP A 194 -4.92 5.15 -4.47
CA TRP A 194 -6.01 4.90 -3.55
C TRP A 194 -6.04 5.97 -2.46
N THR A 195 -7.19 6.09 -1.81
CA THR A 195 -7.36 6.95 -0.65
C THR A 195 -7.16 6.13 0.62
N ALA A 196 -6.27 6.60 1.49
CA ALA A 196 -6.10 6.04 2.83
C ALA A 196 -7.09 6.72 3.77
N PRO A 197 -8.11 5.99 4.29
CA PRO A 197 -9.13 6.57 5.13
C PRO A 197 -8.63 6.82 6.55
N ASP A 198 -9.15 7.86 7.21
CA ASP A 198 -8.88 8.19 8.62
C ASP A 198 -7.38 8.23 8.97
N VAL A 199 -6.56 8.79 8.14
CA VAL A 199 -5.13 8.99 8.44
C VAL A 199 -4.88 10.34 9.09
N PRO A 200 -3.82 10.48 9.91
CA PRO A 200 -3.47 11.74 10.55
C PRO A 200 -3.19 12.85 9.53
N VAL A 201 -3.84 13.98 9.72
CA VAL A 201 -3.48 15.26 9.09
C VAL A 201 -2.41 15.92 9.95
N ARG A 202 -1.30 16.27 9.37
CA ARG A 202 -0.10 16.75 10.04
C ARG A 202 0.26 18.16 9.61
N VAL A 203 0.92 18.87 10.52
CA VAL A 203 1.51 20.18 10.29
C VAL A 203 3.00 20.09 10.59
N PRO A 204 3.86 20.20 9.58
CA PRO A 204 5.31 20.17 9.74
C PRO A 204 5.79 21.54 10.27
N LEU A 205 5.66 21.77 11.57
CA LEU A 205 5.99 23.06 12.20
C LEU A 205 7.46 23.42 12.00
N GLY A 206 8.35 22.43 11.97
CA GLY A 206 9.78 22.64 11.73
C GLY A 206 10.09 23.23 10.35
N GLU A 207 9.28 22.89 9.33
CA GLU A 207 9.41 23.39 7.96
C GLU A 207 8.68 24.73 7.78
N LEU A 208 7.49 24.88 8.39
CA LEU A 208 6.65 26.07 8.25
C LEU A 208 7.14 27.25 9.09
N GLY A 209 7.86 26.98 10.19
CA GLY A 209 8.36 27.96 11.11
C GLY A 209 7.29 28.61 11.99
N VAL A 210 6.15 29.01 11.43
CA VAL A 210 5.04 29.66 12.14
C VAL A 210 3.71 29.06 11.71
N VAL A 211 2.87 28.74 12.68
CA VAL A 211 1.50 28.26 12.46
C VAL A 211 0.52 29.07 13.29
N GLY A 212 -0.48 29.64 12.63
CA GLY A 212 -1.59 30.35 13.28
C GLY A 212 -2.77 29.41 13.53
N VAL A 213 -3.26 29.37 14.76
CA VAL A 213 -4.47 28.64 15.16
C VAL A 213 -5.58 29.63 15.47
N CYS A 214 -6.68 29.55 14.72
CA CYS A 214 -7.83 30.45 14.91
C CYS A 214 -9.14 29.66 15.02
N GLY A 215 -10.18 30.31 15.55
CA GLY A 215 -11.50 29.70 15.73
C GLY A 215 -11.89 29.56 17.19
N THR A 216 -13.09 29.03 17.44
CA THR A 216 -13.66 28.91 18.79
C THR A 216 -12.90 27.94 19.69
N ARG A 217 -12.29 26.91 19.11
CA ARG A 217 -11.51 25.88 19.82
C ARG A 217 -10.00 26.07 19.68
N ARG A 218 -9.53 27.26 19.41
CA ARG A 218 -8.11 27.56 19.19
C ARG A 218 -7.21 27.13 20.36
N HIS A 219 -7.68 27.28 21.58
CA HIS A 219 -6.91 26.91 22.78
C HIS A 219 -6.77 25.40 22.89
N ASP A 220 -7.84 24.62 22.68
CA ASP A 220 -7.80 23.15 22.71
C ASP A 220 -6.81 22.62 21.67
N VAL A 221 -6.78 23.22 20.48
CA VAL A 221 -5.85 22.81 19.42
C VAL A 221 -4.42 23.19 19.77
N ALA A 222 -4.18 24.38 20.34
CA ALA A 222 -2.86 24.81 20.77
C ALA A 222 -2.31 23.89 21.88
N ASP A 223 -3.14 23.59 22.89
CA ASP A 223 -2.80 22.68 23.98
C ASP A 223 -2.51 21.27 23.46
N TRP A 224 -3.29 20.80 22.49
CA TRP A 224 -3.06 19.53 21.82
C TRP A 224 -1.70 19.49 21.08
N LEU A 225 -1.34 20.53 20.36
CA LEU A 225 -0.05 20.63 19.68
C LEU A 225 1.11 20.72 20.68
N ALA A 226 0.95 21.48 21.75
CA ALA A 226 1.95 21.58 22.82
C ALA A 226 2.14 20.24 23.54
N ALA A 227 1.06 19.52 23.85
CA ALA A 227 1.14 18.20 24.46
C ALA A 227 1.90 17.19 23.58
N GLN A 228 1.66 17.19 22.26
CA GLN A 228 2.42 16.37 21.34
C GLN A 228 3.90 16.75 21.31
N ALA A 229 4.20 18.04 21.27
CA ALA A 229 5.58 18.53 21.29
C ALA A 229 6.31 18.05 22.55
N ALA A 230 5.67 18.14 23.72
CA ALA A 230 6.26 17.72 25.01
C ALA A 230 6.49 16.21 25.11
N VAL A 231 5.59 15.40 24.55
CA VAL A 231 5.66 13.92 24.68
C VAL A 231 6.53 13.28 23.62
N LEU A 232 6.57 13.85 22.42
CA LEU A 232 7.32 13.27 21.31
C LEU A 232 8.78 13.75 21.24
N HIS A 233 9.09 14.88 21.85
CA HIS A 233 10.42 15.51 21.79
C HIS A 233 11.01 15.65 23.18
N SER A 234 12.32 15.41 23.27
CA SER A 234 13.04 15.51 24.55
C SER A 234 13.15 16.97 25.02
N PRO A 235 12.94 17.24 26.32
CA PRO A 235 13.18 18.58 26.87
C PRO A 235 14.62 19.04 26.79
N ALA A 236 15.56 18.15 26.56
CA ALA A 236 16.96 18.49 26.31
C ALA A 236 17.20 19.06 24.90
N GLU A 237 16.31 18.74 23.95
CA GLU A 237 16.40 19.13 22.53
C GLU A 237 15.36 20.18 22.13
N LEU A 238 14.23 20.24 22.83
CA LEU A 238 13.13 21.17 22.57
C LEU A 238 12.75 21.91 23.85
N GLN A 239 12.93 23.23 23.85
CA GLN A 239 12.43 24.12 24.88
C GLN A 239 11.14 24.78 24.42
N MET A 240 10.12 24.73 25.26
CA MET A 240 8.83 25.36 24.99
C MET A 240 8.65 26.57 25.91
N VAL A 241 8.26 27.69 25.32
CA VAL A 241 7.93 28.91 26.05
C VAL A 241 6.48 29.25 25.75
N LEU A 242 5.64 29.32 26.77
CA LEU A 242 4.25 29.68 26.67
C LEU A 242 4.08 31.17 27.07
N LEU A 243 3.66 31.98 26.12
CA LEU A 243 3.30 33.35 26.36
C LEU A 243 1.78 33.45 26.41
N VAL A 244 1.23 33.74 27.58
CA VAL A 244 -0.21 33.84 27.78
C VAL A 244 -0.55 35.31 28.09
N GLU A 245 -1.47 35.88 27.33
CA GLU A 245 -2.02 37.19 27.66
C GLU A 245 -2.91 37.04 28.88
N PRO A 246 -2.68 37.79 29.98
CA PRO A 246 -3.50 37.69 31.15
C PRO A 246 -4.95 38.12 30.83
N VAL A 247 -5.91 37.25 31.11
CA VAL A 247 -7.31 37.58 30.97
C VAL A 247 -7.61 38.74 31.95
N ARG A 248 -8.07 39.84 31.41
CA ARG A 248 -8.37 41.06 32.17
C ARG A 248 -9.37 40.74 33.29
N GLY A 249 -8.88 40.55 34.53
CA GLY A 249 -9.70 40.27 35.71
C GLY A 249 -9.39 38.97 36.47
N GLU A 250 -8.56 38.06 35.96
CA GLU A 250 -8.09 36.86 36.70
C GLU A 250 -6.74 37.15 37.35
N ARG A 251 -6.63 36.88 38.64
CA ARG A 251 -5.36 36.97 39.34
C ARG A 251 -4.44 35.82 38.88
N PRO A 252 -3.11 36.09 38.73
CA PRO A 252 -2.15 35.08 38.23
C PRO A 252 -1.98 33.82 39.11
N GLU A 253 -2.58 33.78 40.27
CA GLU A 253 -2.39 32.72 41.27
C GLU A 253 -3.36 31.54 41.16
N GLU A 254 -4.33 31.55 40.23
CA GLU A 254 -5.38 30.53 40.11
C GLU A 254 -5.25 29.60 38.88
N ARG A 255 -4.05 29.53 38.26
CA ARG A 255 -3.82 28.54 37.17
C ARG A 255 -2.63 27.66 37.41
#